data_19cae2f4c58a04ee1ded8475a4188fad
#
_entry.id   19cae2f4c58a04ee1ded8475a4188fad
#
_cell.length_a   1.000
_cell.length_b   1.000
_cell.length_c   1.000
_cell.angle_alpha   90.00
_cell.angle_beta   90.00
_cell.angle_gamma   90.00
#
_symmetry.space_group_name_H-M   'P 1'
#
loop_
_entity.id
_entity.type
_entity.pdbx_description
1 polymer ?
#
loop_
_entity_poly.entity_id
_entity_poly.type
_entity_poly.pdbx_seq_one_letter_code
_entity_poly.pdbx_strand_id
1 'polypeptide(L)'
;MSSSHPAPGPAPHRTGVRTRTAAPVGARPRGRTRVGVRHAAAAVALAALLGGVTGCGDGSRSGRDGGRAGHGSGEQAAQAQGERGEHSRRGFSLFATGDLLVHDSIIRQARADAGGSGYDFGRMIAAAKPLARQADLAICHMETIYGPDGGPFTGYPLFQTPPQLARSVKEAGYDSCSTGSNHTLDDSADGVGRTLKAMDGAGLKHVGSARSKQERGRPALLRAGDAKVAQLSYTYGTNGISLPENKPWLVNLIEPERIIRDARVARRAGADVVVASLHWGTEWQESPDELQRSVAKKLTASRSHGRRDIDLILGTHAHVPQAYEKVNGTWVVYGMGDQIAGKMNDPRGSMGTAARFHFVPPKTRPGAKDSKGGSRQWTVDKAGFTPFMMKTSPRHTLINLASEKSRGAGDPAQDEAYETIRKAVFSRGAEEDGLRMLP
;
A
#
# COMPACT_ATOMS: atom_id res chain seq x y z
N MET A 1 -49.32 -42.63 1.23
CA MET A 1 -50.11 -42.30 0.03
C MET A 1 -50.58 -40.87 0.17
N SER A 2 -49.92 -39.95 -0.50
CA SER A 2 -50.44 -38.66 -0.97
C SER A 2 -49.29 -37.96 -1.68
N SER A 3 -49.35 -38.02 -2.99
CA SER A 3 -48.45 -37.36 -3.94
C SER A 3 -48.89 -35.90 -4.10
N SER A 4 -47.97 -34.95 -3.97
CA SER A 4 -48.18 -33.57 -4.39
C SER A 4 -47.12 -33.20 -5.44
N HIS A 5 -47.62 -32.91 -6.65
CA HIS A 5 -46.88 -32.42 -7.81
C HIS A 5 -46.53 -30.93 -7.64
N PRO A 6 -45.41 -30.45 -8.16
CA PRO A 6 -45.15 -29.02 -8.23
C PRO A 6 -45.78 -28.38 -9.49
N ALA A 7 -46.20 -27.12 -9.34
CA ALA A 7 -46.82 -26.31 -10.38
C ALA A 7 -45.78 -25.75 -11.38
N PRO A 8 -46.19 -25.47 -12.65
CA PRO A 8 -45.26 -24.95 -13.68
C PRO A 8 -45.04 -23.45 -13.58
N GLY A 9 -43.78 -23.02 -13.84
CA GLY A 9 -43.35 -21.61 -13.89
C GLY A 9 -43.78 -20.90 -15.20
N PRO A 10 -43.83 -19.55 -15.21
CA PRO A 10 -44.32 -18.77 -16.31
C PRO A 10 -43.35 -18.64 -17.49
N ALA A 11 -43.94 -18.58 -18.71
CA ALA A 11 -43.27 -18.47 -19.99
C ALA A 11 -42.64 -17.06 -20.24
N PRO A 12 -41.60 -16.92 -21.10
CA PRO A 12 -40.95 -15.63 -21.36
C PRO A 12 -41.71 -14.79 -22.39
N HIS A 13 -41.96 -13.54 -22.08
CA HIS A 13 -42.49 -12.54 -23.00
C HIS A 13 -41.42 -12.09 -24.02
N ARG A 14 -41.70 -12.32 -25.31
CA ARG A 14 -41.02 -11.72 -26.45
C ARG A 14 -41.51 -10.29 -26.64
N THR A 15 -40.64 -9.27 -26.49
CA THR A 15 -40.86 -7.90 -26.98
C THR A 15 -39.99 -7.66 -28.20
N GLY A 16 -40.63 -7.54 -29.34
CA GLY A 16 -39.98 -7.16 -30.59
C GLY A 16 -39.73 -5.65 -30.64
N VAL A 17 -38.51 -5.26 -30.92
CA VAL A 17 -38.12 -3.87 -31.19
C VAL A 17 -38.08 -3.68 -32.71
N ARG A 18 -38.94 -2.80 -33.22
CA ARG A 18 -38.94 -2.33 -34.61
C ARG A 18 -37.86 -1.27 -34.78
N THR A 19 -36.92 -1.52 -35.69
CA THR A 19 -35.99 -0.54 -36.24
C THR A 19 -36.71 0.46 -37.14
N ARG A 20 -36.52 1.76 -36.84
CA ARG A 20 -36.84 2.86 -37.79
C ARG A 20 -35.53 3.44 -38.29
N THR A 21 -35.31 3.29 -39.57
CA THR A 21 -34.31 4.01 -40.36
C THR A 21 -34.75 5.45 -40.59
N ALA A 22 -33.87 6.44 -40.39
CA ALA A 22 -34.04 7.80 -40.91
C ALA A 22 -32.72 8.23 -41.58
N ALA A 23 -32.86 8.73 -42.79
CA ALA A 23 -31.83 9.18 -43.72
C ALA A 23 -31.34 10.62 -43.47
N PRO A 24 -30.27 11.11 -44.13
CA PRO A 24 -29.46 12.23 -43.74
C PRO A 24 -29.89 13.58 -44.31
N VAL A 25 -29.63 14.66 -43.56
CA VAL A 25 -29.72 16.03 -44.08
C VAL A 25 -28.33 16.68 -43.96
N GLY A 26 -27.82 17.10 -45.12
CA GLY A 26 -26.57 17.85 -45.23
C GLY A 26 -26.77 19.35 -45.05
N ALA A 27 -25.68 20.06 -44.75
CA ALA A 27 -25.19 21.28 -45.40
C ALA A 27 -24.09 21.95 -44.54
N ARG A 28 -22.99 22.26 -45.19
CA ARG A 28 -21.95 23.25 -44.76
C ARG A 28 -22.45 24.67 -45.01
N PRO A 29 -21.89 25.79 -44.40
CA PRO A 29 -20.59 26.28 -44.86
C PRO A 29 -19.65 26.96 -43.82
N ARG A 30 -18.41 26.97 -44.17
CA ARG A 30 -17.24 27.88 -44.00
C ARG A 30 -17.38 29.15 -43.13
N GLY A 31 -16.41 29.32 -42.23
CA GLY A 31 -16.02 30.60 -41.67
C GLY A 31 -14.58 30.49 -41.08
N ARG A 32 -13.60 30.99 -41.86
CA ARG A 32 -12.20 31.21 -41.42
C ARG A 32 -12.16 32.56 -40.68
N THR A 33 -11.59 32.55 -39.47
CA THR A 33 -10.96 33.77 -38.92
C THR A 33 -9.62 33.38 -38.29
N ARG A 34 -8.55 33.86 -38.90
CA ARG A 34 -7.19 33.86 -38.36
C ARG A 34 -7.07 35.00 -37.36
N VAL A 35 -6.67 34.71 -36.13
CA VAL A 35 -6.14 35.73 -35.23
C VAL A 35 -4.71 35.33 -34.89
N GLY A 36 -3.78 36.15 -35.34
CA GLY A 36 -2.36 36.03 -35.06
C GLY A 36 -2.07 36.56 -33.65
N VAL A 37 -1.34 35.80 -32.87
CA VAL A 37 -0.77 36.25 -31.60
C VAL A 37 0.74 36.36 -31.75
N ARG A 38 1.22 37.56 -31.48
CA ARG A 38 2.63 37.97 -31.54
C ARG A 38 3.41 37.37 -30.38
N HIS A 39 4.59 36.84 -30.67
CA HIS A 39 5.56 36.41 -29.69
C HIS A 39 6.23 37.66 -29.07
N ALA A 40 6.23 37.72 -27.75
CA ALA A 40 7.11 38.59 -26.99
C ALA A 40 8.12 37.72 -26.25
N ALA A 41 9.36 37.80 -26.69
CA ALA A 41 10.50 37.20 -25.99
C ALA A 41 10.96 38.17 -24.88
N ALA A 42 10.99 37.72 -23.64
CA ALA A 42 11.63 38.43 -22.56
C ALA A 42 12.94 37.67 -22.19
N ALA A 43 14.05 38.31 -22.48
CA ALA A 43 15.36 37.90 -22.03
C ALA A 43 15.56 38.36 -20.57
N VAL A 44 15.96 37.46 -19.67
CA VAL A 44 16.42 37.82 -18.33
C VAL A 44 17.91 37.55 -18.26
N ALA A 45 18.65 38.60 -17.97
CA ALA A 45 20.10 38.62 -17.85
C ALA A 45 20.54 38.01 -16.51
N LEU A 46 21.61 37.22 -16.60
CA LEU A 46 22.35 36.63 -15.46
C LEU A 46 23.35 37.68 -14.97
N ALA A 47 23.29 38.11 -13.72
CA ALA A 47 24.34 38.87 -13.05
C ALA A 47 25.08 37.98 -12.06
N ALA A 48 26.35 37.74 -12.37
CA ALA A 48 27.32 37.13 -11.45
C ALA A 48 27.93 38.21 -10.57
N LEU A 49 27.91 38.02 -9.27
CA LEU A 49 28.70 38.83 -8.30
C LEU A 49 29.75 37.94 -7.65
N LEU A 50 30.98 38.18 -8.07
CA LEU A 50 32.23 37.77 -7.41
C LEU A 50 32.56 38.79 -6.29
N GLY A 51 32.69 38.32 -5.06
CA GLY A 51 33.20 39.09 -3.93
C GLY A 51 34.29 38.32 -3.26
N GLY A 52 35.53 38.67 -3.56
CA GLY A 52 36.72 38.22 -2.83
C GLY A 52 36.99 39.11 -1.62
N VAL A 53 37.42 38.50 -0.52
CA VAL A 53 38.07 39.23 0.57
C VAL A 53 39.34 38.48 0.98
N THR A 54 40.46 39.13 0.69
CA THR A 54 41.79 38.84 1.22
C THR A 54 41.93 39.45 2.60
N GLY A 55 42.54 38.73 3.55
CA GLY A 55 42.93 39.25 4.85
C GLY A 55 44.15 38.51 5.35
N CYS A 56 45.31 39.16 5.14
CA CYS A 56 46.59 38.82 5.77
C CYS A 56 46.65 39.30 7.22
N GLY A 57 47.27 38.53 8.09
CA GLY A 57 47.60 38.94 9.47
C GLY A 57 48.73 38.10 10.03
N ASP A 58 49.90 38.73 10.08
CA ASP A 58 51.24 38.28 10.47
C ASP A 58 51.40 38.29 12.01
N GLY A 59 52.35 37.49 12.57
CA GLY A 59 52.78 37.68 13.96
C GLY A 59 53.43 36.46 14.62
N SER A 60 54.62 36.12 14.30
CA SER A 60 55.92 36.06 14.95
C SER A 60 56.12 35.39 16.34
N ARG A 61 57.12 34.49 16.33
CA ARG A 61 58.18 34.18 17.34
C ARG A 61 57.75 33.47 18.64
N SER A 62 58.47 32.55 19.23
CA SER A 62 59.82 31.95 19.17
C SER A 62 59.91 30.95 20.33
N GLY A 63 60.72 29.92 20.23
CA GLY A 63 61.07 29.10 21.39
C GLY A 63 61.70 27.74 21.00
N ARG A 64 63.02 27.68 21.00
CA ARG A 64 63.85 26.47 20.89
C ARG A 64 63.69 25.59 22.12
N ASP A 65 63.79 24.29 21.95
CA ASP A 65 64.86 23.34 22.37
C ASP A 65 64.29 21.95 22.35
N GLY A 66 64.87 21.05 21.66
CA GLY A 66 65.96 20.21 22.04
C GLY A 66 65.53 18.81 22.36
N GLY A 67 65.95 17.86 21.54
CA GLY A 67 66.22 16.56 22.10
C GLY A 67 65.55 15.31 21.56
N ARG A 68 66.27 14.61 20.72
CA ARG A 68 66.49 13.15 20.68
C ARG A 68 65.53 12.20 20.03
N ALA A 69 66.06 11.47 19.07
CA ALA A 69 65.59 10.34 18.31
C ALA A 69 65.07 9.18 19.17
N GLY A 70 64.04 8.56 18.67
CA GLY A 70 63.50 7.26 19.06
C GLY A 70 62.88 6.56 17.86
N HIS A 71 63.61 5.61 17.29
CA HIS A 71 63.12 4.67 16.30
C HIS A 71 62.04 3.78 16.93
N GLY A 72 60.93 3.63 16.27
CA GLY A 72 59.93 2.58 16.62
C GLY A 72 58.50 3.00 16.36
N SER A 73 58.02 2.89 15.13
CA SER A 73 56.57 2.87 14.84
C SER A 73 56.29 2.53 13.36
N GLY A 74 56.75 1.34 12.97
CA GLY A 74 56.35 0.75 11.69
C GLY A 74 55.23 -0.29 11.81
N GLU A 75 54.75 -0.60 13.02
CA GLU A 75 53.79 -1.72 13.24
C GLU A 75 52.40 -1.29 13.70
N GLN A 76 52.15 -0.06 14.08
CA GLN A 76 50.80 0.37 14.53
C GLN A 76 49.91 0.95 13.41
N ALA A 77 50.42 1.21 12.22
CA ALA A 77 49.63 1.70 11.09
C ALA A 77 48.97 0.54 10.28
N ALA A 78 49.38 -0.70 10.47
CA ALA A 78 48.81 -1.87 9.76
C ALA A 78 47.65 -2.54 10.51
N GLN A 79 47.43 -2.24 11.80
CA GLN A 79 46.30 -2.81 12.58
C GLN A 79 45.02 -1.98 12.58
N ALA A 80 45.04 -0.73 12.10
CA ALA A 80 43.86 0.14 12.03
C ALA A 80 43.02 -0.03 10.75
N GLN A 81 43.38 -0.92 9.83
CA GLN A 81 42.62 -1.19 8.58
C GLN A 81 41.87 -2.54 8.60
N GLY A 82 41.86 -3.29 9.70
CA GLY A 82 41.30 -4.63 9.81
C GLY A 82 39.90 -4.72 10.40
N GLU A 83 39.34 -3.68 10.97
CA GLU A 83 38.00 -3.71 11.61
C GLU A 83 37.01 -2.74 10.96
N ARG A 84 36.74 -2.91 9.66
CA ARG A 84 35.38 -2.62 9.18
C ARG A 84 34.53 -3.80 9.61
N GLY A 85 34.09 -3.77 10.86
CA GLY A 85 33.13 -4.72 11.41
C GLY A 85 31.97 -4.82 10.44
N GLU A 86 31.73 -6.03 9.95
CA GLU A 86 30.56 -6.41 9.20
C GLU A 86 29.35 -6.06 10.08
N HIS A 87 28.76 -4.86 9.88
CA HIS A 87 27.54 -4.49 10.57
C HIS A 87 26.47 -5.49 10.13
N SER A 88 26.22 -6.48 10.99
CA SER A 88 25.14 -7.42 10.83
C SER A 88 23.85 -6.63 10.59
N ARG A 89 23.26 -6.76 9.39
CA ARG A 89 21.99 -6.12 9.07
C ARG A 89 20.96 -6.55 10.11
N ARG A 90 20.25 -5.57 10.68
CA ARG A 90 19.17 -5.82 11.62
C ARG A 90 17.91 -6.24 10.88
N GLY A 91 17.09 -7.08 11.51
CA GLY A 91 15.73 -7.35 11.06
C GLY A 91 14.88 -6.08 11.07
N PHE A 92 13.72 -6.13 10.41
CA PHE A 92 12.74 -5.05 10.43
C PHE A 92 11.33 -5.60 10.61
N SER A 93 10.46 -4.76 11.18
CA SER A 93 9.03 -5.01 11.35
C SER A 93 8.22 -4.34 10.26
N LEU A 94 7.26 -5.08 9.68
CA LEU A 94 6.26 -4.57 8.74
C LEU A 94 4.88 -4.65 9.37
N PHE A 95 4.12 -3.56 9.27
CA PHE A 95 2.72 -3.43 9.65
C PHE A 95 1.89 -3.13 8.41
N ALA A 96 0.75 -3.79 8.24
CA ALA A 96 -0.14 -3.53 7.11
C ALA A 96 -1.61 -3.64 7.53
N THR A 97 -2.46 -2.79 6.94
CA THR A 97 -3.90 -2.79 7.20
C THR A 97 -4.71 -2.87 5.91
N GLY A 98 -5.96 -3.28 6.02
CA GLY A 98 -6.90 -3.42 4.93
C GLY A 98 -7.45 -2.12 4.38
N ASP A 99 -8.67 -2.17 3.90
CA ASP A 99 -9.28 -1.19 3.03
C ASP A 99 -9.63 0.12 3.75
N LEU A 100 -9.17 1.25 3.21
CA LEU A 100 -9.64 2.58 3.54
C LEU A 100 -10.78 2.93 2.57
N LEU A 101 -12.00 2.56 2.95
CA LEU A 101 -13.22 2.66 2.13
C LEU A 101 -14.14 3.74 2.68
N VAL A 102 -14.08 4.93 2.08
CA VAL A 102 -14.67 6.16 2.66
C VAL A 102 -16.09 6.39 2.16
N HIS A 103 -17.06 5.78 2.83
CA HIS A 103 -18.49 6.00 2.61
C HIS A 103 -18.95 7.40 3.05
N ASP A 104 -20.17 7.81 2.62
CA ASP A 104 -20.76 9.11 2.99
C ASP A 104 -20.84 9.34 4.51
N SER A 105 -21.09 8.28 5.28
CA SER A 105 -21.15 8.38 6.76
C SER A 105 -19.78 8.72 7.36
N ILE A 106 -18.70 8.19 6.77
CA ILE A 106 -17.31 8.50 7.14
C ILE A 106 -16.98 9.96 6.78
N ILE A 107 -17.38 10.43 5.58
CA ILE A 107 -17.19 11.83 5.15
C ILE A 107 -17.89 12.79 6.11
N ARG A 108 -19.17 12.51 6.45
CA ARG A 108 -19.92 13.33 7.41
C ARG A 108 -19.28 13.37 8.79
N GLN A 109 -18.81 12.22 9.28
CA GLN A 109 -18.12 12.15 10.57
C GLN A 109 -16.80 12.94 10.55
N ALA A 110 -15.99 12.79 9.48
CA ALA A 110 -14.74 13.53 9.36
C ALA A 110 -14.94 15.05 9.33
N ARG A 111 -16.04 15.53 8.71
CA ARG A 111 -16.42 16.94 8.73
C ARG A 111 -16.81 17.41 10.13
N ALA A 112 -17.58 16.60 10.85
CA ALA A 112 -17.97 16.89 12.24
C ALA A 112 -16.74 16.91 13.16
N ASP A 113 -15.81 15.98 12.99
CA ASP A 113 -14.59 15.89 13.79
C ASP A 113 -13.63 17.08 13.56
N ALA A 114 -13.68 17.68 12.37
CA ALA A 114 -12.98 18.92 12.03
C ALA A 114 -13.69 20.21 12.48
N GLY A 115 -14.78 20.11 13.27
CA GLY A 115 -15.55 21.29 13.71
C GLY A 115 -16.34 21.96 12.57
N GLY A 116 -16.67 21.23 11.50
CA GLY A 116 -17.46 21.74 10.36
C GLY A 116 -16.64 22.44 9.26
N SER A 117 -15.35 22.70 9.50
CA SER A 117 -14.44 23.30 8.51
C SER A 117 -13.33 22.29 8.17
N GLY A 118 -13.31 21.80 6.91
CA GLY A 118 -12.39 20.73 6.48
C GLY A 118 -12.85 19.33 6.91
N TYR A 119 -11.90 18.40 6.98
CA TYR A 119 -12.15 16.99 7.31
C TYR A 119 -11.00 16.42 8.15
N ASP A 120 -11.33 15.78 9.29
CA ASP A 120 -10.38 15.11 10.18
C ASP A 120 -10.75 13.63 10.33
N PHE A 121 -9.85 12.74 9.87
CA PHE A 121 -10.00 11.29 9.99
C PHE A 121 -9.17 10.70 11.13
N GLY A 122 -8.36 11.53 11.81
CA GLY A 122 -7.38 11.06 12.80
C GLY A 122 -7.99 10.29 13.97
N ARG A 123 -9.16 10.72 14.45
CA ARG A 123 -9.86 10.04 15.54
C ARG A 123 -10.39 8.67 15.14
N MET A 124 -10.84 8.52 13.88
CA MET A 124 -11.39 7.24 13.39
C MET A 124 -10.34 6.14 13.36
N ILE A 125 -9.09 6.48 13.01
CA ILE A 125 -7.98 5.52 12.85
C ILE A 125 -7.03 5.48 14.05
N ALA A 126 -7.39 6.15 15.15
CA ALA A 126 -6.49 6.34 16.30
C ALA A 126 -5.97 5.02 16.89
N ALA A 127 -6.78 3.94 16.88
CA ALA A 127 -6.38 2.64 17.43
C ALA A 127 -5.23 1.97 16.64
N ALA A 128 -5.08 2.27 15.36
CA ALA A 128 -3.97 1.74 14.54
C ALA A 128 -2.66 2.51 14.76
N LYS A 129 -2.73 3.77 15.19
CA LYS A 129 -1.60 4.69 15.28
C LYS A 129 -0.41 4.17 16.11
N PRO A 130 -0.60 3.60 17.33
CA PRO A 130 0.51 3.08 18.11
C PRO A 130 1.24 1.94 17.41
N LEU A 131 0.50 1.06 16.74
CA LEU A 131 1.04 -0.11 16.04
C LEU A 131 1.77 0.28 14.75
N ALA A 132 1.20 1.20 13.97
CA ALA A 132 1.83 1.72 12.75
C ALA A 132 3.14 2.45 13.06
N ARG A 133 3.17 3.27 14.12
CA ARG A 133 4.37 4.02 14.54
C ARG A 133 5.49 3.17 15.14
N GLN A 134 5.17 1.99 15.66
CA GLN A 134 6.16 1.05 16.20
C GLN A 134 6.82 0.21 15.10
N ALA A 135 6.23 0.15 13.91
CA ALA A 135 6.79 -0.60 12.80
C ALA A 135 7.89 0.19 12.07
N ASP A 136 8.88 -0.53 11.54
CA ASP A 136 9.91 0.06 10.68
C ASP A 136 9.36 0.41 9.29
N LEU A 137 8.24 -0.20 8.90
CA LEU A 137 7.49 0.07 7.67
C LEU A 137 6.01 -0.20 7.89
N ALA A 138 5.17 0.80 7.68
CA ALA A 138 3.72 0.70 7.76
C ALA A 138 3.07 0.96 6.39
N ILE A 139 2.23 0.00 5.94
CA ILE A 139 1.56 -0.01 4.63
C ILE A 139 0.04 0.01 4.84
N CYS A 140 -0.68 0.91 4.12
CA CYS A 140 -2.13 0.89 4.02
C CYS A 140 -2.61 0.50 2.61
N HIS A 141 -3.90 0.21 2.48
CA HIS A 141 -4.56 0.14 1.20
C HIS A 141 -5.53 1.31 1.04
N MET A 142 -5.25 2.20 0.09
CA MET A 142 -6.14 3.30 -0.28
C MET A 142 -7.05 2.80 -1.40
N GLU A 143 -8.23 2.37 -1.05
CA GLU A 143 -9.17 1.79 -2.02
C GLU A 143 -9.82 2.86 -2.87
N THR A 144 -10.17 4.01 -2.26
CA THR A 144 -10.91 5.09 -2.92
C THR A 144 -10.00 6.18 -3.48
N ILE A 145 -10.42 6.81 -4.55
CA ILE A 145 -9.73 8.00 -5.10
C ILE A 145 -10.15 9.27 -4.36
N TYR A 146 -9.33 10.32 -4.49
CA TYR A 146 -9.64 11.62 -3.90
C TYR A 146 -10.39 12.54 -4.86
N GLY A 147 -11.41 13.20 -4.33
CA GLY A 147 -12.14 14.27 -5.00
C GLY A 147 -11.32 15.54 -5.17
N PRO A 148 -11.87 16.55 -5.86
CA PRO A 148 -11.23 17.87 -6.00
C PRO A 148 -11.16 18.61 -4.66
N ASP A 149 -10.22 19.54 -4.54
CA ASP A 149 -10.14 20.42 -3.37
C ASP A 149 -11.48 21.16 -3.18
N GLY A 150 -12.09 21.03 -1.99
CA GLY A 150 -13.39 21.62 -1.70
C GLY A 150 -14.60 20.75 -2.08
N GLY A 151 -14.42 19.65 -2.79
CA GLY A 151 -15.49 18.71 -3.16
C GLY A 151 -16.18 19.05 -4.49
N PRO A 152 -17.36 18.50 -4.78
CA PRO A 152 -18.12 17.60 -3.89
C PRO A 152 -17.41 16.28 -3.61
N PHE A 153 -17.69 15.70 -2.41
CA PHE A 153 -17.19 14.38 -2.04
C PHE A 153 -18.35 13.40 -1.96
N THR A 154 -18.10 12.16 -2.40
CA THR A 154 -19.10 11.09 -2.49
C THR A 154 -18.58 9.77 -1.94
N GLY A 155 -19.48 8.97 -1.39
CA GLY A 155 -19.25 7.56 -1.08
C GLY A 155 -19.63 6.66 -2.25
N TYR A 156 -20.17 5.45 -1.92
CA TYR A 156 -20.62 4.47 -2.91
C TYR A 156 -21.71 5.05 -3.85
N PRO A 157 -21.74 4.71 -5.16
CA PRO A 157 -20.88 3.74 -5.84
C PRO A 157 -19.61 4.30 -6.49
N LEU A 158 -19.50 5.61 -6.67
CA LEU A 158 -18.33 6.29 -7.24
C LEU A 158 -17.72 7.19 -6.18
N PHE A 159 -16.65 6.71 -5.58
CA PHE A 159 -16.03 7.37 -4.45
C PHE A 159 -15.22 8.60 -4.89
N GLN A 160 -15.39 9.68 -4.16
CA GLN A 160 -14.53 10.86 -4.22
C GLN A 160 -14.25 11.32 -2.78
N THR A 161 -13.19 10.79 -2.20
CA THR A 161 -12.83 10.99 -0.79
C THR A 161 -12.19 12.36 -0.56
N PRO A 162 -12.44 13.03 0.59
CA PRO A 162 -11.69 14.23 0.96
C PRO A 162 -10.18 13.97 1.03
N PRO A 163 -9.33 14.77 0.33
CA PRO A 163 -7.89 14.52 0.25
C PRO A 163 -7.15 14.68 1.59
N GLN A 164 -7.79 15.27 2.61
CA GLN A 164 -7.28 15.37 3.98
C GLN A 164 -7.02 13.99 4.63
N LEU A 165 -7.66 12.92 4.12
CA LEU A 165 -7.38 11.56 4.55
C LEU A 165 -5.90 11.19 4.39
N ALA A 166 -5.24 11.62 3.31
CA ALA A 166 -3.81 11.37 3.09
C ALA A 166 -2.96 11.86 4.26
N ARG A 167 -3.26 13.08 4.76
CA ARG A 167 -2.58 13.66 5.92
C ARG A 167 -2.86 12.85 7.18
N SER A 168 -4.12 12.51 7.46
CA SER A 168 -4.50 11.73 8.64
C SER A 168 -3.81 10.36 8.67
N VAL A 169 -3.71 9.69 7.52
CA VAL A 169 -3.01 8.41 7.36
C VAL A 169 -1.50 8.57 7.62
N LYS A 170 -0.87 9.63 7.07
CA LYS A 170 0.55 9.91 7.36
C LYS A 170 0.80 10.21 8.84
N GLU A 171 -0.05 11.00 9.46
CA GLU A 171 0.02 11.33 10.88
C GLU A 171 -0.24 10.11 11.78
N ALA A 172 -0.97 9.11 11.30
CA ALA A 172 -1.13 7.82 11.98
C ALA A 172 0.14 6.97 11.95
N GLY A 173 1.09 7.28 11.07
CA GLY A 173 2.40 6.61 11.02
C GLY A 173 2.62 5.73 9.79
N TYR A 174 1.72 5.78 8.79
CA TYR A 174 1.93 5.03 7.55
C TYR A 174 2.97 5.67 6.65
N ASP A 175 3.73 4.84 5.96
CA ASP A 175 4.80 5.24 5.04
C ASP A 175 4.35 5.19 3.59
N SER A 176 3.50 4.22 3.25
CA SER A 176 3.06 3.96 1.88
C SER A 176 1.66 3.38 1.87
N CYS A 177 0.91 3.64 0.79
CA CYS A 177 -0.33 2.92 0.52
C CYS A 177 -0.30 2.28 -0.87
N SER A 178 -0.92 1.10 -0.98
CA SER A 178 -1.33 0.55 -2.27
C SER A 178 -2.57 1.29 -2.78
N THR A 179 -2.63 1.55 -4.10
CA THR A 179 -3.69 2.32 -4.76
C THR A 179 -4.30 1.60 -5.96
N GLY A 180 -3.90 0.35 -6.19
CA GLY A 180 -4.51 -0.49 -7.21
C GLY A 180 -5.77 -1.15 -6.64
N SER A 181 -6.95 -0.60 -6.91
CA SER A 181 -8.26 -1.09 -6.48
C SER A 181 -9.28 -1.04 -7.63
N ASN A 182 -10.43 -1.66 -7.44
CA ASN A 182 -11.56 -1.57 -8.36
C ASN A 182 -12.12 -0.13 -8.44
N HIS A 183 -11.90 0.71 -7.42
CA HIS A 183 -12.29 2.12 -7.37
C HIS A 183 -11.22 3.11 -7.85
N THR A 184 -10.10 2.63 -8.37
CA THR A 184 -9.01 3.51 -8.87
C THR A 184 -9.48 4.44 -10.00
N LEU A 185 -10.46 4.02 -10.81
CA LEU A 185 -10.93 4.80 -11.97
C LEU A 185 -12.29 5.49 -11.75
N ASP A 186 -12.80 5.58 -10.54
CA ASP A 186 -14.12 6.18 -10.22
C ASP A 186 -14.27 7.62 -10.73
N ASP A 187 -13.18 8.35 -10.85
CA ASP A 187 -13.13 9.67 -11.51
C ASP A 187 -11.98 9.74 -12.54
N SER A 188 -11.84 8.66 -13.30
CA SER A 188 -10.92 8.55 -14.44
C SER A 188 -9.46 8.92 -14.09
N ALA A 189 -8.74 9.49 -15.07
CA ALA A 189 -7.34 9.91 -14.90
C ALA A 189 -7.16 11.08 -13.93
N ASP A 190 -8.18 11.93 -13.82
CA ASP A 190 -8.13 13.12 -12.96
C ASP A 190 -8.21 12.72 -11.48
N GLY A 191 -9.06 11.73 -11.14
CA GLY A 191 -9.12 11.14 -9.82
C GLY A 191 -7.78 10.50 -9.41
N VAL A 192 -7.17 9.72 -10.31
CA VAL A 192 -5.80 9.17 -10.08
C VAL A 192 -4.82 10.31 -9.85
N GLY A 193 -4.82 11.34 -10.70
CA GLY A 193 -3.90 12.48 -10.59
C GLY A 193 -4.01 13.21 -9.24
N ARG A 194 -5.24 13.49 -8.79
CA ARG A 194 -5.50 14.15 -7.50
C ARG A 194 -5.09 13.29 -6.32
N THR A 195 -5.44 11.99 -6.36
CA THR A 195 -5.08 11.04 -5.30
C THR A 195 -3.58 11.00 -5.07
N LEU A 196 -2.80 10.77 -6.14
CA LEU A 196 -1.36 10.67 -6.03
C LEU A 196 -0.70 12.02 -5.66
N LYS A 197 -1.25 13.14 -6.14
CA LYS A 197 -0.79 14.48 -5.74
C LYS A 197 -1.00 14.74 -4.23
N ALA A 198 -2.17 14.38 -3.70
CA ALA A 198 -2.46 14.56 -2.28
C ALA A 198 -1.59 13.65 -1.40
N MET A 199 -1.35 12.40 -1.83
CA MET A 199 -0.43 11.49 -1.12
C MET A 199 1.01 12.00 -1.14
N ASP A 200 1.51 12.49 -2.29
CA ASP A 200 2.82 13.13 -2.39
C ASP A 200 2.93 14.33 -1.44
N GLY A 201 1.91 15.20 -1.42
CA GLY A 201 1.83 16.37 -0.55
C GLY A 201 1.82 16.03 0.94
N ALA A 202 1.27 14.88 1.32
CA ALA A 202 1.30 14.36 2.67
C ALA A 202 2.60 13.61 3.02
N GLY A 203 3.48 13.36 2.04
CA GLY A 203 4.69 12.55 2.23
C GLY A 203 4.43 11.04 2.32
N LEU A 204 3.28 10.57 1.82
CA LEU A 204 2.96 9.16 1.65
C LEU A 204 3.50 8.65 0.31
N LYS A 205 4.22 7.53 0.34
CA LYS A 205 4.55 6.80 -0.88
C LYS A 205 3.31 6.04 -1.36
N HIS A 206 3.28 5.73 -2.66
CA HIS A 206 2.14 5.05 -3.27
C HIS A 206 2.59 4.14 -4.41
N VAL A 207 1.80 3.11 -4.69
CA VAL A 207 2.04 2.16 -5.78
C VAL A 207 0.72 1.49 -6.18
N GLY A 208 0.56 1.19 -7.47
CA GLY A 208 -0.64 0.51 -8.01
C GLY A 208 -1.33 1.31 -9.11
N SER A 209 -1.37 2.63 -8.96
CA SER A 209 -1.79 3.58 -9.99
C SER A 209 -0.64 4.55 -10.32
N ALA A 210 -0.70 5.21 -11.48
CA ALA A 210 0.34 6.15 -11.90
C ALA A 210 -0.21 7.22 -12.86
N ARG A 211 0.42 8.39 -12.86
CA ARG A 211 0.10 9.53 -13.73
C ARG A 211 0.74 9.42 -15.11
N SER A 212 1.75 8.57 -15.25
CA SER A 212 2.49 8.38 -16.52
C SER A 212 3.11 6.99 -16.63
N LYS A 213 3.45 6.58 -17.87
CA LYS A 213 4.20 5.36 -18.16
C LYS A 213 5.56 5.32 -17.42
N GLN A 214 6.22 6.47 -17.32
CA GLN A 214 7.50 6.60 -16.63
C GLN A 214 7.36 6.36 -15.12
N GLU A 215 6.34 6.95 -14.48
CA GLU A 215 6.06 6.77 -13.05
C GLU A 215 5.77 5.30 -12.75
N ARG A 216 4.89 4.66 -13.54
CA ARG A 216 4.57 3.24 -13.41
C ARG A 216 5.78 2.32 -13.56
N GLY A 217 6.74 2.67 -14.41
CA GLY A 217 7.95 1.89 -14.65
C GLY A 217 9.01 1.96 -13.53
N ARG A 218 8.83 2.82 -12.53
CA ARG A 218 9.75 2.98 -11.41
C ARG A 218 9.35 2.07 -10.25
N PRO A 219 10.22 1.14 -9.79
CA PRO A 219 9.94 0.37 -8.59
C PRO A 219 9.78 1.28 -7.37
N ALA A 220 8.71 1.08 -6.60
CA ALA A 220 8.52 1.75 -5.31
C ALA A 220 9.43 1.07 -4.28
N LEU A 221 10.59 1.66 -4.01
CA LEU A 221 11.55 1.20 -3.01
C LEU A 221 11.39 2.01 -1.72
N LEU A 222 11.02 1.33 -0.65
CA LEU A 222 10.85 1.86 0.70
C LEU A 222 12.04 1.45 1.57
N ARG A 223 12.37 2.24 2.58
CA ARG A 223 13.33 1.86 3.60
C ARG A 223 12.62 1.28 4.82
N ALA A 224 13.15 0.16 5.33
CA ALA A 224 12.73 -0.45 6.58
C ALA A 224 14.00 -0.87 7.34
N GLY A 225 14.48 -0.01 8.24
CA GLY A 225 15.81 -0.15 8.83
C GLY A 225 16.90 -0.19 7.75
N ASP A 226 17.70 -1.26 7.73
CA ASP A 226 18.76 -1.49 6.74
C ASP A 226 18.26 -2.11 5.43
N ALA A 227 16.99 -2.54 5.38
CA ALA A 227 16.42 -3.20 4.21
C ALA A 227 15.82 -2.20 3.20
N LYS A 228 15.88 -2.56 1.92
CA LYS A 228 15.12 -1.95 0.85
C LYS A 228 13.94 -2.87 0.53
N VAL A 229 12.73 -2.40 0.78
CA VAL A 229 11.48 -3.13 0.52
C VAL A 229 10.84 -2.57 -0.74
N ALA A 230 10.65 -3.40 -1.75
CA ALA A 230 9.83 -3.04 -2.90
C ALA A 230 8.37 -3.36 -2.60
N GLN A 231 7.49 -2.39 -2.75
CA GLN A 231 6.05 -2.59 -2.76
C GLN A 231 5.55 -2.62 -4.20
N LEU A 232 4.74 -3.63 -4.52
CA LEU A 232 3.99 -3.77 -5.77
C LEU A 232 2.49 -3.76 -5.42
N SER A 233 1.63 -3.25 -6.32
CA SER A 233 0.19 -3.28 -6.10
C SER A 233 -0.58 -3.47 -7.40
N TYR A 234 -1.63 -4.31 -7.34
CA TYR A 234 -2.47 -4.69 -8.48
C TYR A 234 -3.90 -4.95 -8.03
N THR A 235 -4.86 -4.73 -8.94
CA THR A 235 -6.29 -5.03 -8.73
C THR A 235 -6.81 -6.03 -9.75
N TYR A 236 -7.87 -6.77 -9.37
CA TYR A 236 -8.55 -7.71 -10.26
C TYR A 236 -9.32 -7.02 -11.39
N GLY A 237 -9.73 -5.77 -11.19
CA GLY A 237 -10.57 -5.04 -12.15
C GLY A 237 -10.81 -3.59 -11.74
N THR A 238 -11.74 -2.94 -12.44
CA THR A 238 -12.09 -1.52 -12.31
C THR A 238 -13.59 -1.29 -12.38
N ASN A 239 -14.39 -2.16 -11.80
CA ASN A 239 -15.87 -2.08 -11.75
C ASN A 239 -16.53 -1.84 -13.13
N GLY A 240 -15.95 -2.43 -14.19
CA GLY A 240 -16.43 -2.26 -15.56
C GLY A 240 -16.04 -0.93 -16.22
N ILE A 241 -15.36 -0.05 -15.52
CA ILE A 241 -14.80 1.17 -16.12
C ILE A 241 -13.59 0.78 -16.97
N SER A 242 -13.66 1.02 -18.28
CA SER A 242 -12.59 0.66 -19.21
C SER A 242 -11.31 1.46 -18.96
N LEU A 243 -10.19 0.77 -18.87
CA LEU A 243 -8.88 1.41 -18.82
C LEU A 243 -8.59 2.04 -20.21
N PRO A 244 -8.31 3.35 -20.30
CA PRO A 244 -8.03 4.00 -21.58
C PRO A 244 -6.79 3.40 -22.25
N GLU A 245 -6.89 3.02 -23.54
CA GLU A 245 -5.80 2.40 -24.30
C GLU A 245 -4.52 3.25 -24.33
N ASN A 246 -4.67 4.56 -24.39
CA ASN A 246 -3.57 5.52 -24.39
C ASN A 246 -3.01 5.85 -23.00
N LYS A 247 -3.60 5.29 -21.92
CA LYS A 247 -3.17 5.48 -20.53
C LYS A 247 -3.17 4.16 -19.73
N PRO A 248 -2.55 3.07 -20.22
CA PRO A 248 -2.57 1.75 -19.56
C PRO A 248 -1.79 1.71 -18.23
N TRP A 249 -1.20 2.82 -17.84
CA TRP A 249 -0.49 2.99 -16.58
C TRP A 249 -1.36 3.47 -15.42
N LEU A 250 -2.62 3.90 -15.68
CA LEU A 250 -3.49 4.48 -14.64
C LEU A 250 -3.75 3.53 -13.49
N VAL A 251 -3.85 2.21 -13.76
CA VAL A 251 -3.96 1.18 -12.73
C VAL A 251 -3.30 -0.13 -13.19
N ASN A 252 -2.71 -0.84 -12.24
CA ASN A 252 -2.11 -2.14 -12.50
C ASN A 252 -3.16 -3.23 -12.31
N LEU A 253 -3.44 -4.00 -13.36
CA LEU A 253 -4.29 -5.18 -13.30
C LEU A 253 -3.49 -6.43 -12.90
N ILE A 254 -4.14 -7.38 -12.21
CA ILE A 254 -3.53 -8.66 -11.82
C ILE A 254 -3.29 -9.51 -13.05
N GLU A 255 -2.04 -9.64 -13.41
CA GLU A 255 -1.47 -10.54 -14.40
C GLU A 255 -0.25 -11.20 -13.77
N PRO A 256 -0.32 -12.48 -13.36
CA PRO A 256 0.76 -13.11 -12.58
C PRO A 256 2.15 -13.00 -13.22
N GLU A 257 2.26 -13.18 -14.54
CA GLU A 257 3.53 -13.05 -15.27
C GLU A 257 4.11 -11.64 -15.18
N ARG A 258 3.23 -10.63 -15.23
CA ARG A 258 3.63 -9.23 -15.10
C ARG A 258 4.10 -8.94 -13.68
N ILE A 259 3.37 -9.40 -12.67
CA ILE A 259 3.76 -9.24 -11.26
C ILE A 259 5.14 -9.84 -11.02
N ILE A 260 5.40 -11.04 -11.57
CA ILE A 260 6.70 -11.70 -11.48
C ILE A 260 7.80 -10.88 -12.19
N ARG A 261 7.52 -10.35 -13.40
CA ARG A 261 8.48 -9.48 -14.11
C ARG A 261 8.80 -8.22 -13.31
N ASP A 262 7.78 -7.56 -12.76
CA ASP A 262 7.93 -6.34 -11.98
C ASP A 262 8.69 -6.60 -10.66
N ALA A 263 8.45 -7.75 -10.00
CA ALA A 263 9.23 -8.21 -8.85
C ALA A 263 10.72 -8.39 -9.19
N ARG A 264 11.03 -8.99 -10.34
CA ARG A 264 12.41 -9.14 -10.83
C ARG A 264 13.06 -7.80 -11.18
N VAL A 265 12.29 -6.84 -11.70
CA VAL A 265 12.77 -5.45 -11.91
C VAL A 265 13.12 -4.81 -10.57
N ALA A 266 12.26 -4.94 -9.56
CA ALA A 266 12.51 -4.43 -8.22
C ALA A 266 13.76 -5.07 -7.58
N ARG A 267 13.95 -6.39 -7.76
CA ARG A 267 15.17 -7.08 -7.30
C ARG A 267 16.44 -6.54 -7.96
N ARG A 268 16.41 -6.30 -9.29
CA ARG A 268 17.55 -5.68 -9.98
C ARG A 268 17.81 -4.23 -9.53
N ALA A 269 16.78 -3.51 -9.12
CA ALA A 269 16.89 -2.17 -8.53
C ALA A 269 17.39 -2.20 -7.07
N GLY A 270 17.69 -3.38 -6.53
CA GLY A 270 18.31 -3.55 -5.20
C GLY A 270 17.33 -3.85 -4.07
N ALA A 271 16.09 -4.30 -4.37
CA ALA A 271 15.15 -4.71 -3.32
C ALA A 271 15.66 -5.93 -2.55
N ASP A 272 15.70 -5.81 -1.23
CA ASP A 272 15.99 -6.89 -0.28
C ASP A 272 14.75 -7.75 -0.03
N VAL A 273 13.56 -7.15 0.00
CA VAL A 273 12.25 -7.79 0.20
C VAL A 273 11.29 -7.24 -0.86
N VAL A 274 10.40 -8.08 -1.38
CA VAL A 274 9.32 -7.70 -2.31
C VAL A 274 7.99 -8.08 -1.70
N VAL A 275 7.13 -7.09 -1.48
CA VAL A 275 5.76 -7.22 -0.98
C VAL A 275 4.79 -6.93 -2.12
N ALA A 276 3.86 -7.85 -2.38
CA ALA A 276 2.79 -7.67 -3.35
C ALA A 276 1.45 -7.42 -2.63
N SER A 277 0.91 -6.21 -2.78
CA SER A 277 -0.44 -5.85 -2.35
C SER A 277 -1.42 -6.17 -3.49
N LEU A 278 -2.37 -7.08 -3.24
CA LEU A 278 -3.32 -7.56 -4.24
C LEU A 278 -4.75 -7.26 -3.79
N HIS A 279 -5.44 -6.47 -4.58
CA HIS A 279 -6.86 -6.16 -4.39
C HIS A 279 -7.67 -7.15 -5.23
N TRP A 280 -8.19 -8.19 -4.57
CA TRP A 280 -8.66 -9.42 -5.23
C TRP A 280 -9.69 -10.19 -4.42
N GLY A 281 -10.29 -11.18 -5.04
CA GLY A 281 -11.24 -12.08 -4.40
C GLY A 281 -12.68 -11.71 -4.70
N THR A 282 -13.58 -12.36 -3.99
CA THR A 282 -15.03 -12.12 -4.06
C THR A 282 -15.47 -11.40 -2.79
N GLU A 283 -16.16 -10.26 -2.94
CA GLU A 283 -16.73 -9.52 -1.82
C GLU A 283 -17.60 -10.43 -0.93
N TRP A 284 -17.49 -10.28 0.39
CA TRP A 284 -18.25 -11.00 1.42
C TRP A 284 -17.94 -12.49 1.53
N GLN A 285 -17.03 -13.02 0.72
CA GLN A 285 -16.59 -14.40 0.80
C GLN A 285 -15.46 -14.57 1.81
N GLU A 286 -15.70 -15.30 2.91
CA GLU A 286 -14.73 -15.53 3.99
C GLU A 286 -13.59 -16.45 3.55
N SER A 287 -13.87 -17.49 2.76
CA SER A 287 -12.84 -18.38 2.21
C SER A 287 -12.21 -17.80 0.95
N PRO A 288 -10.90 -17.89 0.77
CA PRO A 288 -10.25 -17.45 -0.48
C PRO A 288 -10.85 -18.13 -1.71
N ASP A 289 -11.14 -17.36 -2.74
CA ASP A 289 -11.69 -17.89 -4.00
C ASP A 289 -10.60 -18.53 -4.89
N GLU A 290 -10.99 -19.05 -6.06
CA GLU A 290 -10.08 -19.73 -6.98
C GLU A 290 -9.04 -18.78 -7.56
N LEU A 291 -9.42 -17.53 -7.90
CA LEU A 291 -8.48 -16.51 -8.38
C LEU A 291 -7.38 -16.26 -7.35
N GLN A 292 -7.77 -16.02 -6.09
CA GLN A 292 -6.85 -15.78 -5.00
C GLN A 292 -5.88 -16.95 -4.81
N ARG A 293 -6.39 -18.18 -4.74
CA ARG A 293 -5.57 -19.39 -4.56
C ARG A 293 -4.61 -19.63 -5.71
N SER A 294 -5.09 -19.54 -6.96
CA SER A 294 -4.27 -19.81 -8.15
C SER A 294 -3.16 -18.77 -8.34
N VAL A 295 -3.48 -17.49 -8.16
CA VAL A 295 -2.50 -16.40 -8.23
C VAL A 295 -1.48 -16.52 -7.09
N ALA A 296 -1.92 -16.74 -5.84
CA ALA A 296 -1.03 -16.95 -4.70
C ALA A 296 -0.04 -18.10 -4.96
N LYS A 297 -0.54 -19.25 -5.38
CA LYS A 297 0.29 -20.43 -5.71
C LYS A 297 1.34 -20.11 -6.77
N LYS A 298 0.96 -19.41 -7.84
CA LYS A 298 1.83 -19.05 -8.95
C LYS A 298 2.92 -18.06 -8.53
N LEU A 299 2.55 -17.00 -7.82
CA LEU A 299 3.47 -15.96 -7.38
C LEU A 299 4.48 -16.50 -6.34
N THR A 300 4.02 -17.27 -5.37
CA THR A 300 4.87 -17.83 -4.31
C THR A 300 5.79 -18.95 -4.79
N ALA A 301 5.45 -19.63 -5.90
CA ALA A 301 6.32 -20.61 -6.55
C ALA A 301 7.43 -19.97 -7.38
N SER A 302 7.28 -18.69 -7.77
CA SER A 302 8.22 -18.02 -8.65
C SER A 302 9.55 -17.71 -7.96
N ARG A 303 10.64 -18.07 -8.65
CA ARG A 303 12.01 -17.88 -8.18
C ARG A 303 12.93 -17.40 -9.30
N SER A 304 13.95 -16.64 -8.93
CA SER A 304 15.05 -16.26 -9.81
C SER A 304 16.37 -16.31 -9.05
N HIS A 305 17.39 -16.85 -9.66
CA HIS A 305 18.73 -17.00 -9.03
C HIS A 305 18.68 -17.64 -7.64
N GLY A 306 17.85 -18.69 -7.46
CA GLY A 306 17.69 -19.40 -6.19
C GLY A 306 16.92 -18.65 -5.10
N ARG A 307 16.38 -17.47 -5.39
CA ARG A 307 15.65 -16.60 -4.47
C ARG A 307 14.17 -16.47 -4.88
N ARG A 308 13.26 -16.36 -3.91
CA ARG A 308 11.86 -16.02 -4.20
C ARG A 308 11.79 -14.67 -4.89
N ASP A 309 10.92 -14.53 -5.88
CA ASP A 309 10.64 -13.25 -6.52
C ASP A 309 9.76 -12.37 -5.60
N ILE A 310 8.85 -12.99 -4.83
CA ILE A 310 7.94 -12.31 -3.88
C ILE A 310 8.09 -12.93 -2.49
N ASP A 311 8.17 -12.10 -1.46
CA ASP A 311 8.42 -12.51 -0.06
C ASP A 311 7.17 -12.44 0.82
N LEU A 312 6.16 -11.64 0.44
CA LEU A 312 4.91 -11.46 1.16
C LEU A 312 3.81 -11.03 0.20
N ILE A 313 2.60 -11.57 0.38
CA ILE A 313 1.39 -11.11 -0.30
C ILE A 313 0.41 -10.56 0.74
N LEU A 314 -0.11 -9.34 0.48
CA LEU A 314 -1.11 -8.65 1.28
C LEU A 314 -2.37 -8.47 0.45
N GLY A 315 -3.48 -9.09 0.86
CA GLY A 315 -4.76 -9.10 0.16
C GLY A 315 -5.77 -8.14 0.77
N THR A 316 -6.60 -7.55 -0.10
CA THR A 316 -7.68 -6.61 0.19
C THR A 316 -8.86 -6.86 -0.74
N HIS A 317 -9.96 -6.12 -0.70
CA HIS A 317 -11.17 -6.19 -1.53
C HIS A 317 -12.33 -7.01 -0.96
N ALA A 318 -12.08 -8.14 -0.33
CA ALA A 318 -13.19 -9.02 0.11
C ALA A 318 -14.11 -8.38 1.16
N HIS A 319 -13.71 -7.24 1.74
CA HIS A 319 -14.41 -6.48 2.82
C HIS A 319 -14.68 -7.31 4.08
N VAL A 320 -14.10 -8.48 4.15
CA VAL A 320 -14.13 -9.38 5.32
C VAL A 320 -12.72 -9.91 5.59
N PRO A 321 -12.36 -10.16 6.85
CA PRO A 321 -11.13 -10.89 7.16
C PRO A 321 -11.16 -12.29 6.54
N GLN A 322 -10.07 -12.64 5.84
CA GLN A 322 -9.86 -13.97 5.27
C GLN A 322 -8.63 -14.63 5.89
N ALA A 323 -8.40 -15.89 5.52
CA ALA A 323 -7.28 -16.67 6.02
C ALA A 323 -5.92 -16.01 5.76
N TYR A 324 -4.99 -16.22 6.68
CA TYR A 324 -3.56 -16.12 6.45
C TYR A 324 -3.04 -17.55 6.22
N GLU A 325 -2.11 -17.71 5.29
CA GLU A 325 -1.59 -19.02 4.92
C GLU A 325 -0.12 -18.91 4.49
N LYS A 326 0.68 -19.94 4.76
CA LYS A 326 2.04 -20.02 4.25
C LYS A 326 2.10 -20.92 3.01
N VAL A 327 2.05 -20.31 1.83
CA VAL A 327 2.06 -20.99 0.54
C VAL A 327 3.49 -21.04 -0.03
N ASN A 328 4.03 -22.21 -0.34
CA ASN A 328 5.41 -22.39 -0.82
C ASN A 328 6.47 -21.70 0.06
N GLY A 329 6.19 -21.59 1.38
CA GLY A 329 7.04 -20.94 2.36
C GLY A 329 6.99 -19.40 2.34
N THR A 330 6.02 -18.79 1.64
CA THR A 330 5.73 -17.35 1.61
C THR A 330 4.40 -17.09 2.30
N TRP A 331 4.35 -16.10 3.19
CA TRP A 331 3.10 -15.70 3.82
C TRP A 331 2.18 -15.01 2.81
N VAL A 332 0.93 -15.43 2.80
CA VAL A 332 -0.17 -14.88 2.01
C VAL A 332 -1.28 -14.50 2.98
N VAL A 333 -1.60 -13.22 3.02
CA VAL A 333 -2.81 -12.68 3.63
C VAL A 333 -3.83 -12.58 2.52
N TYR A 334 -4.90 -13.36 2.56
CA TYR A 334 -5.88 -13.34 1.47
C TYR A 334 -6.79 -12.11 1.51
N GLY A 335 -7.24 -11.70 2.69
CA GLY A 335 -8.03 -10.50 2.90
C GLY A 335 -7.84 -9.95 4.30
N MET A 336 -7.52 -8.66 4.41
CA MET A 336 -7.38 -7.98 5.70
C MET A 336 -8.70 -7.38 6.22
N GLY A 337 -9.77 -7.36 5.40
CA GLY A 337 -11.01 -6.65 5.72
C GLY A 337 -10.83 -5.14 5.71
N ASP A 338 -11.79 -4.42 6.32
CA ASP A 338 -11.81 -2.97 6.28
C ASP A 338 -11.14 -2.35 7.52
N GLN A 339 -10.32 -1.34 7.29
CA GLN A 339 -9.80 -0.50 8.36
C GLN A 339 -10.69 0.72 8.61
N ILE A 340 -11.21 1.33 7.54
CA ILE A 340 -12.22 2.39 7.60
C ILE A 340 -13.34 1.99 6.66
N ALA A 341 -14.55 1.86 7.17
CA ALA A 341 -15.75 1.67 6.37
C ALA A 341 -16.97 2.26 7.07
N GLY A 342 -17.96 2.66 6.29
CA GLY A 342 -19.30 2.98 6.81
C GLY A 342 -20.05 1.71 7.18
N LYS A 343 -21.25 1.87 7.72
CA LYS A 343 -22.12 0.71 7.96
C LYS A 343 -22.51 0.05 6.65
N MET A 344 -22.23 -1.22 6.54
CA MET A 344 -22.59 -2.06 5.40
C MET A 344 -23.74 -3.01 5.74
N ASN A 345 -24.32 -3.68 4.72
CA ASN A 345 -25.40 -4.64 4.91
C ASN A 345 -24.90 -5.90 5.64
N ASP A 346 -23.69 -6.35 5.32
CA ASP A 346 -23.03 -7.43 6.04
C ASP A 346 -22.26 -6.83 7.25
N PRO A 347 -22.57 -7.25 8.50
CA PRO A 347 -21.88 -6.71 9.68
C PRO A 347 -20.39 -7.02 9.70
N ARG A 348 -19.94 -8.05 8.97
CA ARG A 348 -18.51 -8.37 8.85
C ARG A 348 -17.71 -7.31 8.09
N GLY A 349 -18.36 -6.43 7.30
CA GLY A 349 -17.73 -5.26 6.68
C GLY A 349 -17.27 -4.19 7.67
N SER A 350 -17.54 -4.36 8.95
CA SER A 350 -16.94 -3.56 10.02
C SER A 350 -15.67 -4.20 10.60
N MET A 351 -15.31 -5.43 10.19
CA MET A 351 -14.23 -6.22 10.74
C MET A 351 -12.98 -6.12 9.86
N GLY A 352 -11.82 -6.00 10.48
CA GLY A 352 -10.55 -5.95 9.78
C GLY A 352 -9.42 -6.52 10.60
N THR A 353 -8.26 -6.65 9.97
CA THR A 353 -7.03 -7.06 10.62
C THR A 353 -5.88 -6.12 10.27
N ALA A 354 -4.94 -5.98 11.19
CA ALA A 354 -3.61 -5.48 10.87
C ALA A 354 -2.63 -6.65 10.87
N ALA A 355 -2.00 -6.88 9.73
CA ALA A 355 -0.94 -7.87 9.58
C ALA A 355 0.38 -7.32 10.14
N ARG A 356 1.15 -8.17 10.86
CA ARG A 356 2.46 -7.84 11.42
C ARG A 356 3.46 -8.93 11.09
N PHE A 357 4.54 -8.56 10.42
CA PHE A 357 5.61 -9.48 10.05
C PHE A 357 6.96 -8.91 10.46
N HIS A 358 7.80 -9.74 11.07
CA HIS A 358 9.19 -9.39 11.31
C HIS A 358 10.06 -10.15 10.34
N PHE A 359 10.88 -9.43 9.58
CA PHE A 359 11.82 -9.96 8.61
C PHE A 359 13.23 -9.96 9.18
N VAL A 360 13.94 -11.08 8.99
CA VAL A 360 15.35 -11.19 9.34
C VAL A 360 16.21 -11.36 8.09
N PRO A 361 17.42 -10.78 8.10
CA PRO A 361 18.33 -10.90 6.96
C PRO A 361 18.86 -12.33 6.83
N PRO A 362 19.38 -12.70 5.65
CA PRO A 362 20.06 -13.97 5.46
C PRO A 362 21.23 -14.10 6.43
N LYS A 363 21.41 -15.29 7.03
CA LYS A 363 22.55 -15.57 7.89
C LYS A 363 23.83 -15.53 7.06
N THR A 364 24.73 -14.61 7.34
CA THR A 364 26.09 -14.60 6.81
C THR A 364 26.90 -15.64 7.57
N ARG A 365 27.52 -16.59 6.86
CA ARG A 365 28.51 -17.47 7.50
C ARG A 365 29.84 -16.69 7.62
N PRO A 366 30.42 -16.53 8.83
CA PRO A 366 31.74 -15.93 8.98
C PRO A 366 32.76 -16.68 8.10
N GLY A 367 33.53 -15.96 7.27
CA GLY A 367 34.56 -16.53 6.41
C GLY A 367 34.11 -17.14 5.09
N ALA A 368 32.85 -17.13 4.74
CA ALA A 368 32.38 -17.48 3.41
C ALA A 368 32.66 -16.30 2.45
N LYS A 369 33.83 -16.31 1.82
CA LYS A 369 34.05 -15.58 0.56
C LYS A 369 32.90 -16.02 -0.34
N ASP A 370 32.11 -15.09 -0.89
CA ASP A 370 30.93 -15.24 -1.75
C ASP A 370 30.88 -16.60 -2.51
N SER A 371 30.76 -17.69 -1.77
CA SER A 371 30.57 -19.01 -2.32
C SER A 371 29.16 -19.03 -2.90
N LYS A 372 29.03 -19.38 -4.17
CA LYS A 372 27.84 -19.40 -5.05
C LYS A 372 26.61 -20.16 -4.50
N GLY A 373 26.43 -20.30 -3.17
CA GLY A 373 25.39 -21.11 -2.55
C GLY A 373 24.76 -20.58 -1.27
N GLY A 374 25.15 -19.42 -0.72
CA GLY A 374 24.47 -18.82 0.44
C GLY A 374 23.11 -18.21 0.04
N SER A 375 22.04 -18.61 0.73
CA SER A 375 20.72 -17.99 0.51
C SER A 375 20.79 -16.49 0.84
N ARG A 376 20.61 -15.63 -0.17
CA ARG A 376 20.46 -14.17 0.01
C ARG A 376 19.02 -13.78 0.37
N GLN A 377 18.21 -14.74 0.84
CA GLN A 377 16.79 -14.58 1.08
C GLN A 377 16.53 -14.05 2.49
N TRP A 378 15.85 -12.91 2.58
CA TRP A 378 15.21 -12.48 3.81
C TRP A 378 14.05 -13.42 4.14
N THR A 379 13.82 -13.66 5.40
CA THR A 379 12.78 -14.59 5.88
C THR A 379 11.97 -13.95 7.00
N VAL A 380 10.69 -14.32 7.08
CA VAL A 380 9.83 -13.95 8.20
C VAL A 380 10.11 -14.92 9.36
N ASP A 381 10.52 -14.40 10.51
CA ASP A 381 10.72 -15.16 11.74
C ASP A 381 9.58 -15.01 12.75
N LYS A 382 8.81 -13.89 12.67
CA LYS A 382 7.60 -13.68 13.47
C LYS A 382 6.48 -13.18 12.57
N ALA A 383 5.32 -13.81 12.68
CA ALA A 383 4.10 -13.44 11.99
C ALA A 383 2.96 -13.27 13.00
N GLY A 384 2.16 -12.24 12.83
CA GLY A 384 1.04 -11.98 13.70
C GLY A 384 -0.01 -11.10 13.05
N PHE A 385 -1.15 -10.98 13.70
CA PHE A 385 -2.20 -10.04 13.34
C PHE A 385 -2.88 -9.47 14.57
N THR A 386 -3.41 -8.26 14.44
CA THR A 386 -4.25 -7.60 15.45
C THR A 386 -5.65 -7.48 14.89
N PRO A 387 -6.71 -7.98 15.57
CA PRO A 387 -8.08 -7.87 15.10
C PRO A 387 -8.62 -6.46 15.38
N PHE A 388 -9.25 -5.86 14.36
CA PHE A 388 -9.91 -4.55 14.46
C PHE A 388 -11.38 -4.65 14.13
N MET A 389 -12.16 -3.71 14.70
CA MET A 389 -13.54 -3.47 14.33
C MET A 389 -13.79 -1.97 14.18
N MET A 390 -14.46 -1.56 13.11
CA MET A 390 -14.97 -0.20 12.94
C MET A 390 -16.33 -0.09 13.65
N LYS A 391 -16.37 0.51 14.82
CA LYS A 391 -17.63 0.88 15.50
C LYS A 391 -18.29 2.01 14.73
N THR A 392 -19.57 1.85 14.37
CA THR A 392 -20.29 2.83 13.55
C THR A 392 -21.28 3.70 14.31
N SER A 393 -21.51 3.41 15.61
CA SER A 393 -22.42 4.17 16.48
C SER A 393 -21.85 4.26 17.89
N PRO A 394 -22.00 5.38 18.62
CA PRO A 394 -22.57 6.66 18.15
C PRO A 394 -21.65 7.44 17.19
N ARG A 395 -20.38 7.02 17.07
CA ARG A 395 -19.36 7.62 16.18
C ARG A 395 -18.56 6.51 15.52
N HIS A 396 -18.10 6.79 14.29
CA HIS A 396 -17.15 5.90 13.61
C HIS A 396 -15.80 5.95 14.34
N THR A 397 -15.39 4.80 14.86
CA THR A 397 -14.14 4.67 15.63
C THR A 397 -13.58 3.27 15.44
N LEU A 398 -12.33 3.19 15.01
CA LEU A 398 -11.62 1.92 14.94
C LEU A 398 -11.29 1.42 16.34
N ILE A 399 -11.59 0.16 16.62
CA ILE A 399 -11.36 -0.51 17.91
C ILE A 399 -10.35 -1.64 17.72
N ASN A 400 -9.32 -1.67 18.57
CA ASN A 400 -8.44 -2.82 18.70
C ASN A 400 -9.10 -3.83 19.64
N LEU A 401 -9.69 -4.89 19.07
CA LEU A 401 -10.48 -5.87 19.81
C LEU A 401 -9.64 -6.67 20.83
N ALA A 402 -8.38 -6.96 20.51
CA ALA A 402 -7.50 -7.66 21.46
C ALA A 402 -7.18 -6.80 22.69
N SER A 403 -6.96 -5.50 22.49
CA SER A 403 -6.77 -4.57 23.60
C SER A 403 -8.03 -4.38 24.45
N GLU A 404 -9.23 -4.28 23.83
CA GLU A 404 -10.48 -4.21 24.59
C GLU A 404 -10.71 -5.47 25.42
N LYS A 405 -10.55 -6.64 24.80
CA LYS A 405 -10.69 -7.93 25.48
C LYS A 405 -9.72 -8.09 26.67
N SER A 406 -8.46 -7.68 26.50
CA SER A 406 -7.46 -7.75 27.58
C SER A 406 -7.79 -6.83 28.78
N ARG A 407 -8.53 -5.75 28.57
CA ARG A 407 -8.99 -4.81 29.61
C ARG A 407 -10.31 -5.23 30.23
N GLY A 408 -10.96 -6.29 29.72
CA GLY A 408 -12.31 -6.67 30.13
C GLY A 408 -13.39 -5.64 29.75
N ALA A 409 -13.13 -4.85 28.70
CA ALA A 409 -13.97 -3.73 28.29
C ALA A 409 -14.84 -4.03 27.04
N GLY A 410 -14.73 -5.24 26.47
CA GLY A 410 -15.50 -5.65 25.29
C GLY A 410 -17.01 -5.75 25.56
N ASP A 411 -17.81 -5.41 24.57
CA ASP A 411 -19.24 -5.73 24.54
C ASP A 411 -19.50 -7.00 23.71
N PRO A 412 -20.71 -7.62 23.77
CA PRO A 412 -20.99 -8.87 23.04
C PRO A 412 -20.70 -8.82 21.54
N ALA A 413 -20.94 -7.67 20.87
CA ALA A 413 -20.67 -7.52 19.45
C ALA A 413 -19.16 -7.49 19.16
N GLN A 414 -18.36 -6.93 20.05
CA GLN A 414 -16.89 -6.93 19.95
C GLN A 414 -16.32 -8.32 20.21
N ASP A 415 -16.88 -9.07 21.15
CA ASP A 415 -16.48 -10.47 21.40
C ASP A 415 -16.81 -11.37 20.20
N GLU A 416 -17.99 -11.22 19.60
CA GLU A 416 -18.39 -11.92 18.39
C GLU A 416 -17.45 -11.59 17.22
N ALA A 417 -17.15 -10.31 17.00
CA ALA A 417 -16.22 -9.87 15.95
C ALA A 417 -14.81 -10.44 16.18
N TYR A 418 -14.32 -10.44 17.41
CA TYR A 418 -13.02 -11.00 17.78
C TYR A 418 -12.93 -12.48 17.40
N GLU A 419 -13.94 -13.30 17.78
CA GLU A 419 -13.95 -14.73 17.47
C GLU A 419 -14.17 -15.01 15.96
N THR A 420 -14.99 -14.20 15.28
CA THR A 420 -15.20 -14.29 13.83
C THR A 420 -13.89 -14.05 13.08
N ILE A 421 -13.19 -12.96 13.41
CA ILE A 421 -11.88 -12.64 12.81
C ILE A 421 -10.87 -13.74 13.11
N ARG A 422 -10.80 -14.20 14.35
CA ARG A 422 -9.89 -15.27 14.76
C ARG A 422 -10.11 -16.54 13.95
N LYS A 423 -11.37 -16.97 13.82
CA LYS A 423 -11.76 -18.17 13.05
C LYS A 423 -11.38 -18.03 11.58
N ALA A 424 -11.68 -16.89 10.95
CA ALA A 424 -11.37 -16.63 9.55
C ALA A 424 -9.86 -16.67 9.29
N VAL A 425 -9.08 -15.95 10.09
CA VAL A 425 -7.62 -15.85 9.92
C VAL A 425 -6.91 -17.19 10.08
N PHE A 426 -7.31 -18.02 11.05
CA PHE A 426 -6.69 -19.33 11.30
C PHE A 426 -7.28 -20.47 10.46
N SER A 427 -8.28 -20.23 9.62
CA SER A 427 -9.05 -21.28 8.91
C SER A 427 -8.20 -22.18 7.99
N ARG A 428 -6.94 -21.81 7.68
CA ARG A 428 -6.03 -22.57 6.81
C ARG A 428 -4.72 -22.96 7.49
N GLY A 429 -4.77 -23.20 8.79
CA GLY A 429 -3.63 -23.77 9.54
C GLY A 429 -2.48 -22.80 9.84
N ALA A 430 -2.69 -21.49 9.71
CA ALA A 430 -1.63 -20.50 9.94
C ALA A 430 -1.06 -20.52 11.38
N GLU A 431 -1.83 -20.99 12.36
CA GLU A 431 -1.38 -21.14 13.76
C GLU A 431 -0.24 -22.15 13.88
N GLU A 432 -0.32 -23.25 13.12
CA GLU A 432 0.72 -24.29 13.05
C GLU A 432 2.00 -23.76 12.40
N ASP A 433 1.87 -22.83 11.44
CA ASP A 433 2.98 -22.14 10.80
C ASP A 433 3.57 -20.98 11.64
N GLY A 434 3.07 -20.78 12.85
CA GLY A 434 3.60 -19.82 13.82
C GLY A 434 2.93 -18.43 13.79
N LEU A 435 1.80 -18.26 13.09
CA LEU A 435 1.00 -17.02 13.21
C LEU A 435 0.45 -16.87 14.63
N ARG A 436 0.46 -15.65 15.15
CA ARG A 436 -0.09 -15.33 16.47
C ARG A 436 -1.03 -14.14 16.39
N MET A 437 -2.12 -14.18 17.15
CA MET A 437 -2.92 -12.99 17.41
C MET A 437 -2.17 -12.13 18.43
N LEU A 438 -2.09 -10.82 18.15
CA LEU A 438 -1.34 -9.84 18.93
C LEU A 438 -2.27 -8.80 19.51
N PRO A 439 -1.93 -8.21 20.67
CA PRO A 439 -2.70 -7.10 21.25
C PRO A 439 -2.65 -5.82 20.40
#